data_262edb3cde4b2770f0c30fd2a30260bc
#
_entry.id   262edb3cde4b2770f0c30fd2a30260bc
#
_cell.length_a   1.000
_cell.length_b   1.000
_cell.length_c   1.000
_cell.angle_alpha   90.00
_cell.angle_beta   90.00
_cell.angle_gamma   90.00
#
_symmetry.space_group_name_H-M   'P 1'
#
loop_
_entity.id
_entity.type
_entity.pdbx_description
1 polymer ?
#
loop_
_entity_poly.entity_id
_entity_poly.type
_entity_poly.pdbx_seq_one_letter_code
_entity_poly.pdbx_strand_id
1 'polypeptide(L)'
;NLKPGTYKVKVSYVGYEPKYYTIKLTGNNVERNIQLSESHELKEVVVTGAFYGQRKALQMQKETMGVTNVVSADQVGKFPDSNIGDALKRINGINVQYDQGEARFGQVRGTSADLTSVTVNGNRIPSAEGDTRNVQLDLIPADMVQTIEVNKVVTSDMDGDAIGGEINLVTKNTPSHRVLNFNVGSGYTWVSGKPQLDLGATWGDRFFNHKLGIMAAASYQYAPGGSDNTEFEYEENDDKQLELKEAQVRQYYVTRERQSYSLALDYKFNPQHKISFKGMYNRRSDWENRYRISYKKLNSKAEKQSIVMQTKAGASDTKNARLELQQTMDYTLDGEHLFGNLKMD
;
A
#
# COMPACT_ATOMS: atom_id res chain seq x y z
N ASN A 1 30.98 33.87 -1.72
CA ASN A 1 32.40 34.09 -1.36
C ASN A 1 32.67 33.47 0.02
N LEU A 2 33.57 32.49 0.05
CA LEU A 2 34.01 31.86 1.31
C LEU A 2 35.23 32.62 1.84
N LYS A 3 35.40 32.73 3.17
CA LYS A 3 36.55 33.33 3.80
C LYS A 3 37.79 32.43 3.60
N PRO A 4 39.01 32.98 3.63
CA PRO A 4 40.21 32.16 3.64
C PRO A 4 40.17 31.12 4.74
N GLY A 5 40.51 29.87 4.43
CA GLY A 5 40.39 28.74 5.37
C GLY A 5 40.53 27.39 4.66
N THR A 6 40.53 26.32 5.45
CA THR A 6 40.56 24.94 4.93
C THR A 6 39.17 24.36 4.95
N TYR A 7 38.69 23.92 3.80
CA TYR A 7 37.33 23.38 3.60
C TYR A 7 37.41 21.95 3.14
N LYS A 8 36.52 21.10 3.72
CA LYS A 8 36.26 19.76 3.21
C LYS A 8 35.08 19.87 2.24
N VAL A 9 35.30 19.54 0.99
CA VAL A 9 34.30 19.61 -0.08
C VAL A 9 33.94 18.20 -0.50
N LYS A 10 32.64 17.88 -0.50
CA LYS A 10 32.09 16.67 -1.08
C LYS A 10 31.49 17.01 -2.45
N VAL A 11 31.93 16.32 -3.47
CA VAL A 11 31.37 16.40 -4.81
C VAL A 11 30.65 15.09 -5.10
N SER A 12 29.35 15.17 -5.37
CA SER A 12 28.52 14.00 -5.67
C SER A 12 27.55 14.30 -6.80
N TYR A 13 27.37 13.33 -7.65
CA TYR A 13 26.38 13.36 -8.73
C TYR A 13 25.70 11.99 -8.78
N VAL A 14 24.43 11.96 -9.22
CA VAL A 14 23.65 10.71 -9.31
C VAL A 14 24.33 9.76 -10.29
N GLY A 15 24.52 8.49 -9.88
CA GLY A 15 25.21 7.48 -10.69
C GLY A 15 26.74 7.54 -10.62
N TYR A 16 27.33 8.44 -9.85
CA TYR A 16 28.77 8.58 -9.70
C TYR A 16 29.23 8.43 -8.26
N GLU A 17 30.45 7.94 -8.05
CA GLU A 17 31.06 7.86 -6.73
C GLU A 17 31.35 9.25 -6.17
N PRO A 18 30.91 9.57 -4.93
CA PRO A 18 31.22 10.84 -4.32
C PRO A 18 32.71 10.92 -3.99
N LYS A 19 33.33 12.02 -4.41
CA LYS A 19 34.73 12.31 -4.07
C LYS A 19 34.81 13.40 -3.00
N TYR A 20 35.75 13.23 -2.07
CA TYR A 20 35.99 14.16 -0.98
C TYR A 20 37.36 14.82 -1.19
N TYR A 21 37.41 16.14 -1.08
CA TYR A 21 38.61 16.94 -1.24
C TYR A 21 38.78 17.89 -0.07
N THR A 22 40.02 18.13 0.31
CA THR A 22 40.36 19.21 1.21
C THR A 22 40.95 20.36 0.39
N ILE A 23 40.29 21.52 0.41
CA ILE A 23 40.72 22.70 -0.34
C ILE A 23 41.09 23.78 0.65
N LYS A 24 42.28 24.36 0.46
CA LYS A 24 42.75 25.51 1.24
C LYS A 24 42.56 26.78 0.41
N LEU A 25 41.66 27.64 0.84
CA LEU A 25 41.43 28.96 0.23
C LEU A 25 42.38 29.98 0.87
N THR A 26 43.19 30.63 0.04
CA THR A 26 44.17 31.65 0.47
C THR A 26 43.80 33.06 0.06
N GLY A 27 42.56 33.27 -0.43
CA GLY A 27 42.08 34.58 -0.87
C GLY A 27 41.96 34.75 -2.40
N ASN A 28 42.51 33.83 -3.20
CA ASN A 28 42.37 33.79 -4.64
C ASN A 28 41.30 32.82 -5.08
N ASN A 29 40.73 33.01 -6.30
CA ASN A 29 39.83 32.03 -6.89
C ASN A 29 40.57 30.71 -7.10
N VAL A 30 39.99 29.63 -6.62
CA VAL A 30 40.46 28.26 -6.82
C VAL A 30 39.52 27.57 -7.78
N GLU A 31 40.00 27.26 -8.97
CA GLU A 31 39.29 26.47 -9.96
C GLU A 31 39.85 25.05 -9.96
N ARG A 32 38.97 24.06 -9.89
CA ARG A 32 39.38 22.65 -9.89
C ARG A 32 38.37 21.82 -10.69
N ASN A 33 38.84 21.20 -11.74
CA ASN A 33 38.09 20.23 -12.52
C ASN A 33 38.12 18.89 -11.79
N ILE A 34 36.95 18.34 -11.56
CA ILE A 34 36.77 17.08 -10.82
C ILE A 34 36.11 16.06 -11.72
N GLN A 35 36.81 14.99 -12.02
CA GLN A 35 36.27 13.85 -12.74
C GLN A 35 35.69 12.87 -11.73
N LEU A 36 34.39 12.62 -11.83
CA LEU A 36 33.70 11.58 -11.08
C LEU A 36 33.79 10.27 -11.86
N SER A 37 33.97 9.17 -11.15
CA SER A 37 33.91 7.80 -11.71
C SER A 37 32.46 7.31 -11.61
N GLU A 38 31.97 6.62 -12.63
CA GLU A 38 30.66 5.97 -12.56
C GLU A 38 30.63 5.02 -11.35
N SER A 39 29.54 5.07 -10.59
CA SER A 39 29.35 4.17 -9.48
C SER A 39 28.78 2.86 -10.00
N HIS A 40 29.56 1.81 -10.00
CA HIS A 40 29.10 0.44 -10.22
C HIS A 40 28.59 -0.22 -8.93
N GLU A 41 28.55 0.52 -7.82
CA GLU A 41 27.89 0.06 -6.61
C GLU A 41 26.41 0.30 -6.68
N LEU A 42 25.62 -0.72 -6.34
CA LEU A 42 24.20 -0.59 -6.00
C LEU A 42 24.09 0.29 -4.74
N LYS A 43 24.05 1.60 -4.91
CA LYS A 43 23.99 2.52 -3.75
C LYS A 43 22.57 2.61 -3.24
N GLU A 44 22.36 1.96 -2.11
CA GLU A 44 21.30 2.35 -1.20
C GLU A 44 21.56 3.78 -0.71
N VAL A 45 20.72 4.73 -1.07
CA VAL A 45 20.75 6.09 -0.53
C VAL A 45 20.34 6.03 0.92
N VAL A 46 21.31 5.96 1.82
CA VAL A 46 21.07 6.01 3.26
C VAL A 46 20.68 7.41 3.66
N VAL A 47 19.48 7.51 4.18
CA VAL A 47 18.86 8.75 4.52
C VAL A 47 18.26 8.67 5.91
N THR A 48 18.62 9.58 6.80
CA THR A 48 18.21 9.61 8.21
C THR A 48 17.21 10.72 8.51
N GLY A 49 16.03 10.36 9.11
CA GLY A 49 15.06 11.27 9.70
C GLY A 49 13.69 11.34 9.00
N ALA A 50 12.68 11.80 9.70
CA ALA A 50 11.27 11.84 9.28
C ALA A 50 10.96 12.71 8.03
N PHE A 51 11.83 13.67 7.67
CA PHE A 51 11.74 14.43 6.41
C PHE A 51 12.26 13.66 5.20
N TYR A 52 12.67 12.46 5.37
CA TYR A 52 13.48 11.71 4.44
C TYR A 52 12.67 10.81 3.51
N GLY A 53 11.59 10.20 4.00
CA GLY A 53 10.66 9.45 3.17
C GLY A 53 10.06 10.33 2.09
N GLN A 54 9.61 11.53 2.47
CA GLN A 54 9.04 12.50 1.54
C GLN A 54 10.04 12.98 0.49
N ARG A 55 11.28 13.28 0.88
CA ARG A 55 12.34 13.71 -0.08
C ARG A 55 12.71 12.58 -1.04
N LYS A 56 12.81 11.35 -0.52
CA LYS A 56 13.04 10.15 -1.34
C LYS A 56 11.90 9.93 -2.32
N ALA A 57 10.64 10.01 -1.86
CA ALA A 57 9.47 9.88 -2.71
C ALA A 57 9.44 10.93 -3.83
N LEU A 58 9.71 12.20 -3.52
CA LEU A 58 9.81 13.28 -4.51
C LEU A 58 10.98 13.07 -5.49
N GLN A 59 12.10 12.55 -5.03
CA GLN A 59 13.23 12.24 -5.91
C GLN A 59 12.89 11.08 -6.85
N MET A 60 12.30 10.00 -6.35
CA MET A 60 11.82 8.88 -7.17
C MET A 60 10.81 9.37 -8.21
N GLN A 61 9.84 10.20 -7.80
CA GLN A 61 8.87 10.79 -8.70
C GLN A 61 9.52 11.65 -9.80
N LYS A 62 10.61 12.34 -9.49
CA LYS A 62 11.37 13.16 -10.44
C LYS A 62 12.23 12.33 -11.40
N GLU A 63 12.71 11.18 -10.96
CA GLU A 63 13.57 10.29 -11.75
C GLU A 63 12.77 9.34 -12.65
N THR A 64 11.50 9.14 -12.36
CA THR A 64 10.62 8.29 -13.19
C THR A 64 10.26 9.00 -14.51
N MET A 65 10.37 8.27 -15.62
CA MET A 65 10.07 8.81 -16.95
C MET A 65 8.57 9.01 -17.22
N GLY A 66 7.70 8.46 -16.39
CA GLY A 66 6.24 8.52 -16.52
C GLY A 66 5.57 9.55 -15.60
N VAL A 67 4.25 9.67 -15.69
CA VAL A 67 3.44 10.45 -14.74
C VAL A 67 3.15 9.58 -13.51
N THR A 68 4.09 9.58 -12.60
CA THR A 68 4.05 8.76 -11.37
C THR A 68 3.91 9.66 -10.14
N ASN A 69 3.05 9.27 -9.22
CA ASN A 69 3.03 9.83 -7.86
C ASN A 69 3.60 8.80 -6.89
N VAL A 70 4.52 9.22 -6.05
CA VAL A 70 5.13 8.38 -5.01
C VAL A 70 4.79 8.97 -3.65
N VAL A 71 4.20 8.15 -2.77
CA VAL A 71 3.89 8.52 -1.38
C VAL A 71 4.66 7.58 -0.46
N SER A 72 5.40 8.16 0.47
CA SER A 72 6.17 7.37 1.44
C SER A 72 5.35 6.95 2.64
N ALA A 73 5.76 5.87 3.31
CA ALA A 73 5.15 5.39 4.54
C ALA A 73 5.11 6.46 5.64
N ASP A 74 6.10 7.35 5.70
CA ASP A 74 6.13 8.45 6.67
C ASP A 74 4.98 9.46 6.44
N GLN A 75 4.51 9.60 5.21
CA GLN A 75 3.33 10.41 4.89
C GLN A 75 2.04 9.65 5.21
N VAL A 76 2.00 8.36 4.91
CA VAL A 76 0.87 7.48 5.23
C VAL A 76 0.71 7.33 6.74
N GLY A 77 1.80 7.06 7.47
CA GLY A 77 1.78 6.84 8.93
C GLY A 77 1.53 8.09 9.78
N LYS A 78 1.51 9.29 9.20
CA LYS A 78 1.12 10.53 9.91
C LYS A 78 -0.40 10.69 10.08
N PHE A 79 -1.15 9.93 9.33
CA PHE A 79 -2.61 9.95 9.35
C PHE A 79 -3.13 8.63 9.91
N PRO A 80 -4.30 8.60 10.52
CA PRO A 80 -4.90 7.38 11.04
C PRO A 80 -5.50 6.51 9.93
N ASP A 81 -4.76 6.31 8.84
CA ASP A 81 -5.17 5.46 7.73
C ASP A 81 -4.90 4.00 8.12
N SER A 82 -5.95 3.23 8.29
CA SER A 82 -5.87 1.84 8.74
C SER A 82 -5.35 0.90 7.66
N ASN A 83 -5.60 1.23 6.39
CA ASN A 83 -5.27 0.40 5.23
C ASN A 83 -4.77 1.23 4.05
N ILE A 84 -4.24 0.55 3.03
CA ILE A 84 -3.70 1.18 1.82
C ILE A 84 -4.77 1.96 1.05
N GLY A 85 -6.00 1.46 0.98
CA GLY A 85 -7.10 2.13 0.28
C GLY A 85 -7.35 3.53 0.85
N ASP A 86 -7.34 3.67 2.18
CA ASP A 86 -7.50 4.97 2.83
C ASP A 86 -6.32 5.91 2.58
N ALA A 87 -5.11 5.38 2.50
CA ALA A 87 -3.92 6.16 2.17
C ALA A 87 -3.95 6.70 0.73
N LEU A 88 -4.49 5.92 -0.22
CA LEU A 88 -4.56 6.28 -1.64
C LEU A 88 -5.40 7.52 -1.92
N LYS A 89 -6.46 7.78 -1.15
CA LYS A 89 -7.32 8.96 -1.34
C LYS A 89 -6.58 10.30 -1.23
N ARG A 90 -5.38 10.30 -0.67
CA ARG A 90 -4.51 11.48 -0.54
C ARG A 90 -3.67 11.75 -1.77
N ILE A 91 -3.67 10.83 -2.73
CA ILE A 91 -2.91 10.95 -3.97
C ILE A 91 -3.79 11.63 -5.02
N ASN A 92 -3.29 12.71 -5.60
CA ASN A 92 -4.01 13.45 -6.62
C ASN A 92 -4.37 12.56 -7.83
N GLY A 93 -5.63 12.60 -8.25
CA GLY A 93 -6.13 11.82 -9.38
C GLY A 93 -6.40 10.35 -9.07
N ILE A 94 -6.46 10.00 -7.77
CA ILE A 94 -6.94 8.71 -7.31
C ILE A 94 -8.27 8.89 -6.60
N ASN A 95 -9.25 8.11 -7.02
CA ASN A 95 -10.50 7.91 -6.31
C ASN A 95 -10.45 6.55 -5.62
N VAL A 96 -11.25 6.38 -4.59
CA VAL A 96 -11.40 5.09 -3.92
C VAL A 96 -12.87 4.73 -3.81
N GLN A 97 -13.16 3.49 -4.07
CA GLN A 97 -14.49 2.92 -3.87
C GLN A 97 -14.56 2.36 -2.45
N TYR A 98 -15.59 2.78 -1.72
CA TYR A 98 -15.82 2.34 -0.35
C TYR A 98 -16.74 1.13 -0.30
N ASP A 99 -16.42 0.21 0.59
CA ASP A 99 -17.32 -0.87 0.99
C ASP A 99 -17.28 -1.01 2.52
N GLN A 100 -18.45 -1.10 3.13
CA GLN A 100 -18.62 -1.22 4.58
C GLN A 100 -17.84 -0.18 5.42
N GLY A 101 -17.70 1.04 4.87
CA GLY A 101 -17.04 2.15 5.56
C GLY A 101 -15.52 2.24 5.38
N GLU A 102 -14.90 1.31 4.63
CA GLU A 102 -13.48 1.32 4.31
C GLU A 102 -13.22 1.49 2.81
N ALA A 103 -12.11 2.13 2.47
CA ALA A 103 -11.66 2.26 1.09
C ALA A 103 -11.11 0.93 0.58
N ARG A 104 -11.83 0.29 -0.33
CA ARG A 104 -11.55 -1.07 -0.79
C ARG A 104 -10.83 -1.14 -2.11
N PHE A 105 -11.26 -0.38 -3.12
CA PHE A 105 -10.69 -0.42 -4.45
C PHE A 105 -10.16 0.95 -4.86
N GLY A 106 -8.96 0.96 -5.44
CA GLY A 106 -8.37 2.16 -6.02
C GLY A 106 -8.79 2.35 -7.48
N GLN A 107 -9.05 3.60 -7.84
CA GLN A 107 -9.44 4.00 -9.20
C GLN A 107 -8.51 5.11 -9.66
N VAL A 108 -7.71 4.85 -10.68
CA VAL A 108 -6.78 5.82 -11.24
C VAL A 108 -7.49 6.67 -12.28
N ARG A 109 -7.41 8.00 -12.17
CA ARG A 109 -8.00 8.97 -13.11
C ARG A 109 -9.51 8.82 -13.34
N GLY A 110 -10.25 8.28 -12.38
CA GLY A 110 -11.69 8.07 -12.47
C GLY A 110 -12.12 6.91 -13.38
N THR A 111 -11.18 6.07 -13.81
CA THR A 111 -11.51 4.82 -14.51
C THR A 111 -12.10 3.80 -13.54
N SER A 112 -12.75 2.78 -14.06
CA SER A 112 -13.26 1.68 -13.23
C SER A 112 -12.10 0.93 -12.55
N ALA A 113 -12.35 0.38 -11.36
CA ALA A 113 -11.32 -0.30 -10.56
C ALA A 113 -10.74 -1.55 -11.24
N ASP A 114 -11.53 -2.20 -12.12
CA ASP A 114 -11.11 -3.36 -12.92
C ASP A 114 -10.08 -3.02 -14.01
N LEU A 115 -9.93 -1.74 -14.34
CA LEU A 115 -8.93 -1.21 -15.27
C LEU A 115 -7.65 -0.71 -14.55
N THR A 116 -7.57 -0.85 -13.23
CA THR A 116 -6.42 -0.47 -12.42
C THR A 116 -5.66 -1.74 -12.01
N SER A 117 -4.40 -1.86 -12.41
CA SER A 117 -3.52 -2.93 -11.94
C SER A 117 -2.99 -2.62 -10.54
N VAL A 118 -2.89 -3.62 -9.69
CA VAL A 118 -2.25 -3.52 -8.38
C VAL A 118 -1.13 -4.54 -8.30
N THR A 119 0.06 -4.04 -7.96
CA THR A 119 1.27 -4.84 -7.83
C THR A 119 1.88 -4.69 -6.43
N VAL A 120 2.61 -5.70 -6.00
CA VAL A 120 3.47 -5.66 -4.80
C VAL A 120 4.90 -5.91 -5.27
N ASN A 121 5.79 -4.96 -5.01
CA ASN A 121 7.17 -4.97 -5.49
C ASN A 121 7.29 -5.22 -7.01
N GLY A 122 6.34 -4.69 -7.81
CA GLY A 122 6.28 -4.89 -9.25
C GLY A 122 5.60 -6.17 -9.72
N ASN A 123 5.26 -7.10 -8.81
CA ASN A 123 4.55 -8.32 -9.14
C ASN A 123 3.04 -8.16 -8.97
N ARG A 124 2.27 -8.56 -9.95
CA ARG A 124 0.81 -8.51 -9.89
C ARG A 124 0.27 -9.42 -8.79
N ILE A 125 -0.64 -8.91 -7.98
CA ILE A 125 -1.37 -9.69 -6.99
C ILE A 125 -2.79 -9.99 -7.47
N PRO A 126 -3.32 -11.20 -7.21
CA PRO A 126 -4.68 -11.55 -7.58
C PRO A 126 -5.70 -10.87 -6.66
N SER A 127 -6.93 -10.75 -7.15
CA SER A 127 -8.09 -10.45 -6.30
C SER A 127 -8.31 -11.59 -5.29
N ALA A 128 -8.69 -11.24 -4.07
CA ALA A 128 -9.15 -12.22 -3.07
C ALA A 128 -10.63 -12.61 -3.26
N GLU A 129 -11.31 -12.06 -4.26
CA GLU A 129 -12.69 -12.38 -4.64
C GLU A 129 -12.70 -13.10 -6.00
N GLY A 130 -13.52 -14.17 -6.11
CA GLY A 130 -13.55 -15.00 -7.30
C GLY A 130 -14.16 -14.34 -8.52
N ASP A 131 -15.07 -13.39 -8.32
CA ASP A 131 -15.91 -12.83 -9.39
C ASP A 131 -15.41 -11.48 -9.91
N THR A 132 -14.29 -10.96 -9.39
CA THR A 132 -13.74 -9.66 -9.78
C THR A 132 -12.23 -9.70 -9.91
N ARG A 133 -11.69 -8.85 -10.79
CA ARG A 133 -10.25 -8.63 -10.93
C ARG A 133 -9.73 -7.53 -9.99
N ASN A 134 -10.64 -6.83 -9.32
CA ASN A 134 -10.31 -5.71 -8.44
C ASN A 134 -9.58 -6.22 -7.20
N VAL A 135 -8.41 -5.67 -6.93
CA VAL A 135 -7.63 -6.01 -5.75
C VAL A 135 -8.12 -5.24 -4.54
N GLN A 136 -8.39 -5.95 -3.47
CA GLN A 136 -8.87 -5.40 -2.21
C GLN A 136 -7.71 -4.76 -1.43
N LEU A 137 -7.59 -3.45 -1.49
CA LEU A 137 -6.54 -2.69 -0.81
C LEU A 137 -6.76 -2.55 0.70
N ASP A 138 -7.98 -2.79 1.15
CA ASP A 138 -8.34 -2.86 2.56
C ASP A 138 -7.81 -4.12 3.28
N LEU A 139 -7.29 -5.11 2.54
CA LEU A 139 -6.59 -6.26 3.11
C LEU A 139 -5.19 -5.93 3.64
N ILE A 140 -4.57 -4.89 3.10
CA ILE A 140 -3.16 -4.57 3.37
C ILE A 140 -3.11 -3.36 4.33
N PRO A 141 -2.60 -3.53 5.57
CA PRO A 141 -2.39 -2.41 6.47
C PRO A 141 -1.39 -1.40 5.90
N ALA A 142 -1.64 -0.13 6.17
CA ALA A 142 -0.83 0.95 5.63
C ALA A 142 0.63 0.93 6.12
N ASP A 143 0.88 0.37 7.30
CA ASP A 143 2.20 0.26 7.91
C ASP A 143 3.07 -0.91 7.35
N MET A 144 2.50 -1.78 6.49
CA MET A 144 3.25 -2.87 5.85
C MET A 144 4.08 -2.42 4.65
N VAL A 145 3.75 -1.30 4.03
CA VAL A 145 4.44 -0.77 2.85
C VAL A 145 5.45 0.32 3.21
N GLN A 146 6.46 0.50 2.37
CA GLN A 146 7.44 1.58 2.46
C GLN A 146 7.04 2.76 1.59
N THR A 147 6.59 2.49 0.36
CA THR A 147 6.08 3.50 -0.58
C THR A 147 4.89 2.96 -1.35
N ILE A 148 4.00 3.87 -1.72
CA ILE A 148 2.93 3.62 -2.68
C ILE A 148 3.29 4.41 -3.94
N GLU A 149 3.45 3.72 -5.04
CA GLU A 149 3.75 4.31 -6.34
C GLU A 149 2.51 4.20 -7.23
N VAL A 150 2.06 5.31 -7.76
CA VAL A 150 0.90 5.32 -8.66
C VAL A 150 1.35 5.81 -10.03
N ASN A 151 1.39 4.88 -10.97
CA ASN A 151 1.70 5.12 -12.36
C ASN A 151 0.41 5.44 -13.12
N LYS A 152 0.27 6.68 -13.55
CA LYS A 152 -0.92 7.15 -14.27
C LYS A 152 -0.83 6.94 -15.77
N VAL A 153 0.35 6.65 -16.27
CA VAL A 153 0.61 6.33 -17.68
C VAL A 153 1.27 4.98 -17.71
N VAL A 154 0.70 4.06 -18.46
CA VAL A 154 1.22 2.69 -18.62
C VAL A 154 2.41 2.72 -19.57
N THR A 155 3.49 2.08 -19.18
CA THR A 155 4.69 1.85 -19.99
C THR A 155 4.69 0.42 -20.52
N SER A 156 5.56 0.12 -21.48
CA SER A 156 5.59 -1.18 -22.16
C SER A 156 5.98 -2.38 -21.27
N ASP A 157 6.53 -2.12 -20.12
CA ASP A 157 6.92 -3.07 -19.08
C ASP A 157 5.80 -3.38 -18.06
N MET A 158 4.70 -2.65 -18.13
CA MET A 158 3.53 -2.84 -17.26
C MET A 158 2.49 -3.75 -17.91
N ASP A 159 1.56 -4.25 -17.10
CA ASP A 159 0.44 -5.05 -17.58
C ASP A 159 -0.41 -4.31 -18.60
N GLY A 160 -0.68 -4.93 -19.76
CA GLY A 160 -1.45 -4.32 -20.85
C GLY A 160 -2.92 -4.06 -20.51
N ASP A 161 -3.46 -4.64 -19.46
CA ASP A 161 -4.83 -4.41 -18.96
C ASP A 161 -4.92 -3.29 -17.91
N ALA A 162 -3.79 -2.69 -17.51
CA ALA A 162 -3.72 -1.54 -16.60
C ALA A 162 -4.10 -0.21 -17.29
N ILE A 163 -5.19 -0.20 -18.06
CA ILE A 163 -5.60 0.96 -18.88
C ILE A 163 -5.81 2.22 -18.04
N GLY A 164 -6.33 2.09 -16.84
CA GLY A 164 -6.50 3.19 -15.89
C GLY A 164 -5.17 3.67 -15.31
N GLY A 165 -4.26 2.75 -15.05
CA GLY A 165 -2.98 2.95 -14.40
C GLY A 165 -2.62 1.79 -13.48
N GLU A 166 -1.47 1.92 -12.82
CA GLU A 166 -0.96 0.92 -11.88
C GLU A 166 -0.74 1.52 -10.50
N ILE A 167 -1.04 0.73 -9.47
CA ILE A 167 -0.72 1.01 -8.07
C ILE A 167 0.29 -0.03 -7.62
N ASN A 168 1.55 0.38 -7.46
CA ASN A 168 2.62 -0.49 -6.96
C ASN A 168 2.87 -0.25 -5.48
N LEU A 169 2.73 -1.29 -4.68
CA LEU A 169 2.95 -1.30 -3.24
C LEU A 169 4.35 -1.82 -2.96
N VAL A 170 5.28 -0.94 -2.66
CA VAL A 170 6.66 -1.33 -2.33
C VAL A 170 6.76 -1.65 -0.85
N THR A 171 7.08 -2.90 -0.53
CA THR A 171 7.26 -3.36 0.86
C THR A 171 8.54 -2.82 1.47
N LYS A 172 8.66 -2.90 2.80
CA LYS A 172 9.84 -2.42 3.52
C LYS A 172 11.09 -3.20 3.09
N ASN A 173 12.14 -2.47 2.73
CA ASN A 173 13.44 -3.04 2.44
C ASN A 173 14.27 -3.22 3.72
N THR A 174 15.29 -4.08 3.65
CA THR A 174 16.26 -4.24 4.72
C THR A 174 16.95 -2.91 5.02
N PRO A 175 17.11 -2.55 6.30
CA PRO A 175 17.65 -1.24 6.67
C PRO A 175 19.18 -1.22 6.58
N SER A 176 19.76 -0.02 6.50
CA SER A 176 21.21 0.20 6.65
C SER A 176 21.65 0.27 8.10
N HIS A 177 20.75 0.65 9.01
CA HIS A 177 20.95 0.77 10.45
C HIS A 177 19.86 0.04 11.19
N ARG A 178 20.12 -0.30 12.43
CA ARG A 178 19.11 -0.91 13.29
C ARG A 178 17.87 -0.03 13.38
N VAL A 179 16.71 -0.64 13.10
CA VAL A 179 15.38 -0.03 13.18
C VAL A 179 14.56 -0.83 14.18
N LEU A 180 13.88 -0.12 15.06
CA LEU A 180 12.88 -0.67 15.96
C LEU A 180 11.76 0.34 16.08
N ASN A 181 10.55 -0.04 15.69
CA ASN A 181 9.37 0.79 15.75
C ASN A 181 8.18 0.00 16.28
N PHE A 182 7.40 0.64 17.15
CA PHE A 182 6.15 0.11 17.68
C PHE A 182 5.06 1.15 17.50
N ASN A 183 3.92 0.73 17.00
CA ASN A 183 2.72 1.52 16.87
C ASN A 183 1.64 0.90 17.75
N VAL A 184 0.97 1.73 18.54
CA VAL A 184 -0.19 1.34 19.32
C VAL A 184 -1.26 2.39 19.10
N GLY A 185 -2.39 1.97 18.56
CA GLY A 185 -3.57 2.79 18.32
C GLY A 185 -4.78 2.20 19.03
N SER A 186 -5.67 3.04 19.50
CA SER A 186 -6.97 2.65 20.04
C SER A 186 -8.02 3.68 19.68
N GLY A 187 -9.25 3.24 19.58
CA GLY A 187 -10.39 4.06 19.27
C GLY A 187 -11.68 3.45 19.81
N TYR A 188 -12.80 4.10 19.54
CA TYR A 188 -14.10 3.60 19.93
C TYR A 188 -15.11 3.82 18.80
N THR A 189 -15.82 2.77 18.42
CA THR A 189 -16.87 2.83 17.38
C THR A 189 -18.23 2.93 18.04
N TRP A 190 -18.87 4.09 17.94
CA TRP A 190 -20.17 4.36 18.54
C TRP A 190 -21.29 3.46 17.99
N VAL A 191 -21.25 3.16 16.69
CA VAL A 191 -22.28 2.32 16.05
C VAL A 191 -22.29 0.90 16.62
N SER A 192 -21.13 0.30 16.83
CA SER A 192 -21.01 -1.04 17.41
C SER A 192 -20.91 -1.04 18.93
N GLY A 193 -20.64 0.12 19.57
CA GLY A 193 -20.44 0.23 21.01
C GLY A 193 -19.19 -0.50 21.52
N LYS A 194 -18.16 -0.64 20.67
CA LYS A 194 -16.96 -1.45 20.97
C LYS A 194 -15.65 -0.67 20.76
N PRO A 195 -14.59 -0.98 21.56
CA PRO A 195 -13.27 -0.40 21.35
C PRO A 195 -12.62 -0.97 20.09
N GLN A 196 -11.72 -0.18 19.49
CA GLN A 196 -10.82 -0.57 18.42
C GLN A 196 -9.40 -0.74 18.96
N LEU A 197 -8.60 -1.58 18.30
CA LEU A 197 -7.19 -1.78 18.62
C LEU A 197 -6.38 -1.90 17.35
N ASP A 198 -5.25 -1.20 17.32
CA ASP A 198 -4.25 -1.24 16.26
C ASP A 198 -2.88 -1.43 16.88
N LEU A 199 -2.17 -2.48 16.48
CA LEU A 199 -0.84 -2.82 16.97
C LEU A 199 0.07 -3.06 15.79
N GLY A 200 1.24 -2.40 15.78
CA GLY A 200 2.27 -2.62 14.77
C GLY A 200 3.65 -2.73 15.40
N ALA A 201 4.47 -3.60 14.85
CA ALA A 201 5.87 -3.72 15.22
C ALA A 201 6.73 -3.87 13.96
N THR A 202 7.85 -3.18 13.94
CA THR A 202 8.85 -3.30 12.87
C THR A 202 10.21 -3.38 13.48
N TRP A 203 10.96 -4.41 13.10
CA TRP A 203 12.35 -4.59 13.50
C TRP A 203 13.22 -4.88 12.29
N GLY A 204 14.43 -4.30 12.27
CA GLY A 204 15.40 -4.61 11.24
C GLY A 204 16.81 -4.28 11.68
N ASP A 205 17.77 -5.05 11.17
CA ASP A 205 19.20 -4.87 11.46
C ASP A 205 20.06 -5.52 10.36
N ARG A 206 21.36 -5.27 10.42
CA ARG A 206 22.36 -5.90 9.55
C ARG A 206 23.41 -6.64 10.34
N PHE A 207 23.77 -7.82 9.84
CA PHE A 207 24.70 -8.77 10.44
C PHE A 207 25.88 -9.08 9.53
N PHE A 208 26.91 -9.74 10.06
CA PHE A 208 28.08 -10.21 9.31
C PHE A 208 28.77 -9.10 8.50
N ASN A 209 29.19 -8.03 9.19
CA ASN A 209 29.78 -6.85 8.56
C ASN A 209 28.88 -6.25 7.46
N HIS A 210 27.61 -6.06 7.77
CA HIS A 210 26.58 -5.53 6.87
C HIS A 210 26.27 -6.39 5.63
N LYS A 211 26.70 -7.65 5.59
CA LYS A 211 26.39 -8.55 4.48
C LYS A 211 24.97 -9.05 4.50
N LEU A 212 24.43 -9.46 5.67
CA LEU A 212 23.07 -9.94 5.82
C LEU A 212 22.19 -8.81 6.37
N GLY A 213 21.19 -8.41 5.64
CA GLY A 213 20.13 -7.51 6.10
C GLY A 213 18.86 -8.31 6.42
N ILE A 214 18.19 -7.93 7.49
CA ILE A 214 16.89 -8.51 7.91
C ILE A 214 15.96 -7.35 8.24
N MET A 215 14.72 -7.41 7.74
CA MET A 215 13.61 -6.55 8.14
C MET A 215 12.39 -7.41 8.36
N ALA A 216 11.77 -7.32 9.52
CA ALA A 216 10.52 -7.99 9.85
C ALA A 216 9.50 -6.97 10.35
N ALA A 217 8.25 -7.11 9.94
CA ALA A 217 7.15 -6.32 10.45
C ALA A 217 5.94 -7.20 10.71
N ALA A 218 5.15 -6.83 11.71
CA ALA A 218 3.90 -7.46 12.08
C ALA A 218 2.87 -6.40 12.43
N SER A 219 1.61 -6.62 12.03
CA SER A 219 0.48 -5.74 12.35
C SER A 219 -0.73 -6.57 12.76
N TYR A 220 -1.45 -6.07 13.74
CA TYR A 220 -2.74 -6.59 14.18
C TYR A 220 -3.73 -5.45 14.33
N GLN A 221 -4.91 -5.60 13.72
CA GLN A 221 -5.99 -4.63 13.82
C GLN A 221 -7.28 -5.34 14.22
N TYR A 222 -7.98 -4.76 15.19
CA TYR A 222 -9.32 -5.13 15.59
C TYR A 222 -10.23 -3.91 15.41
N ALA A 223 -11.13 -3.97 14.44
CA ALA A 223 -11.97 -2.86 14.02
C ALA A 223 -13.46 -3.30 13.97
N PRO A 224 -14.17 -3.21 15.10
CA PRO A 224 -15.61 -3.43 15.11
C PRO A 224 -16.31 -2.22 14.49
N GLY A 225 -17.06 -2.45 13.44
CA GLY A 225 -17.80 -1.45 12.68
C GLY A 225 -19.29 -1.71 12.62
N GLY A 226 -19.99 -0.94 11.83
CA GLY A 226 -21.40 -1.12 11.55
C GLY A 226 -21.96 0.05 10.74
N SER A 227 -23.17 -0.16 10.21
CA SER A 227 -23.91 0.88 9.51
C SER A 227 -25.39 0.58 9.54
N ASP A 228 -26.18 1.64 9.60
CA ASP A 228 -27.60 1.61 9.27
C ASP A 228 -27.72 2.15 7.84
N ASN A 229 -28.33 1.39 6.94
CA ASN A 229 -28.46 1.79 5.56
C ASN A 229 -29.77 1.34 4.94
N THR A 230 -30.10 1.94 3.80
CA THR A 230 -31.22 1.55 2.95
C THR A 230 -30.69 1.22 1.56
N GLU A 231 -31.33 0.25 0.92
CA GLU A 231 -31.02 -0.11 -0.46
C GLU A 231 -32.31 -0.21 -1.25
N PHE A 232 -32.28 0.34 -2.45
CA PHE A 232 -33.42 0.32 -3.37
C PHE A 232 -32.99 -0.38 -4.65
N GLU A 233 -33.76 -1.41 -5.04
CA GLU A 233 -33.59 -2.10 -6.31
C GLU A 233 -34.69 -1.64 -7.26
N TYR A 234 -34.27 -1.18 -8.44
CA TYR A 234 -35.18 -0.76 -9.50
C TYR A 234 -35.12 -1.73 -10.64
N GLU A 235 -36.24 -1.89 -11.35
CA GLU A 235 -36.38 -2.68 -12.54
C GLU A 235 -37.07 -1.87 -13.63
N GLU A 236 -36.66 -2.07 -14.88
CA GLU A 236 -37.24 -1.39 -16.03
C GLU A 236 -38.54 -2.13 -16.42
N ASN A 237 -39.63 -1.40 -16.55
CA ASN A 237 -40.90 -1.94 -17.00
C ASN A 237 -40.97 -2.00 -18.56
N ASP A 238 -42.06 -2.55 -19.11
CA ASP A 238 -42.25 -2.67 -20.56
C ASP A 238 -42.22 -1.32 -21.30
N ASP A 239 -42.54 -0.24 -20.62
CA ASP A 239 -42.50 1.15 -21.12
C ASP A 239 -41.13 1.81 -20.94
N LYS A 240 -40.11 1.05 -20.57
CA LYS A 240 -38.72 1.55 -20.27
C LYS A 240 -38.68 2.57 -19.14
N GLN A 241 -39.60 2.51 -18.21
CA GLN A 241 -39.58 3.32 -17.00
C GLN A 241 -39.01 2.53 -15.84
N LEU A 242 -38.19 3.17 -14.99
CA LEU A 242 -37.65 2.56 -13.78
C LEU A 242 -38.70 2.53 -12.68
N GLU A 243 -39.06 1.35 -12.23
CA GLU A 243 -39.98 1.11 -11.12
C GLU A 243 -39.23 0.52 -9.93
N LEU A 244 -39.62 0.91 -8.71
CA LEU A 244 -39.05 0.38 -7.49
C LEU A 244 -39.51 -1.05 -7.27
N LYS A 245 -38.64 -2.02 -7.38
CA LYS A 245 -38.90 -3.45 -7.21
C LYS A 245 -38.79 -3.90 -5.76
N GLU A 246 -37.73 -3.51 -5.08
CA GLU A 246 -37.44 -3.87 -3.70
C GLU A 246 -36.89 -2.67 -2.93
N ALA A 247 -37.36 -2.49 -1.70
CA ALA A 247 -36.78 -1.56 -0.74
C ALA A 247 -36.30 -2.33 0.50
N GLN A 248 -35.09 -2.07 0.94
CA GLN A 248 -34.50 -2.74 2.09
C GLN A 248 -34.08 -1.72 3.14
N VAL A 249 -34.40 -1.99 4.40
CA VAL A 249 -33.86 -1.32 5.58
C VAL A 249 -32.95 -2.30 6.28
N ARG A 250 -31.70 -1.92 6.48
CA ARG A 250 -30.66 -2.82 6.97
C ARG A 250 -29.89 -2.21 8.14
N GLN A 251 -29.60 -3.04 9.11
CA GLN A 251 -28.66 -2.77 10.19
C GLN A 251 -27.50 -3.78 10.06
N TYR A 252 -26.29 -3.27 9.99
CA TYR A 252 -25.08 -4.03 9.73
C TYR A 252 -24.10 -3.87 10.88
N TYR A 253 -23.56 -4.98 11.37
CA TYR A 253 -22.43 -5.01 12.29
C TYR A 253 -21.35 -5.90 11.71
N VAL A 254 -20.14 -5.38 11.66
CA VAL A 254 -18.95 -6.11 11.18
C VAL A 254 -17.88 -6.02 12.25
N THR A 255 -17.38 -7.17 12.69
CA THR A 255 -16.18 -7.24 13.51
C THR A 255 -15.04 -7.71 12.61
N ARG A 256 -14.14 -6.78 12.29
CA ARG A 256 -13.02 -7.00 11.37
C ARG A 256 -11.73 -7.18 12.13
N GLU A 257 -11.02 -8.27 11.84
CA GLU A 257 -9.68 -8.53 12.35
C GLU A 257 -8.72 -8.66 11.17
N ARG A 258 -7.60 -7.95 11.24
CA ARG A 258 -6.50 -8.06 10.28
C ARG A 258 -5.23 -8.49 10.97
N GLN A 259 -4.52 -9.39 10.32
CA GLN A 259 -3.18 -9.84 10.73
C GLN A 259 -2.28 -9.78 9.50
N SER A 260 -1.17 -9.09 9.62
CA SER A 260 -0.22 -8.95 8.52
C SER A 260 1.20 -9.14 9.00
N TYR A 261 1.98 -9.85 8.20
CA TYR A 261 3.38 -10.14 8.47
C TYR A 261 4.20 -9.88 7.21
N SER A 262 5.35 -9.26 7.36
CA SER A 262 6.30 -9.11 6.25
C SER A 262 7.70 -9.42 6.70
N LEU A 263 8.48 -10.02 5.78
CA LEU A 263 9.89 -10.34 5.98
C LEU A 263 10.66 -9.94 4.72
N ALA A 264 11.70 -9.15 4.89
CA ALA A 264 12.68 -8.90 3.84
C ALA A 264 14.06 -9.33 4.32
N LEU A 265 14.76 -10.03 3.45
CA LEU A 265 16.13 -10.51 3.64
C LEU A 265 16.96 -10.04 2.46
N ASP A 266 18.18 -9.62 2.68
CA ASP A 266 19.18 -9.48 1.63
C ASP A 266 20.52 -10.02 2.07
N TYR A 267 21.24 -10.62 1.12
CA TYR A 267 22.60 -11.05 1.34
C TYR A 267 23.52 -10.50 0.25
N LYS A 268 24.50 -9.69 0.67
CA LYS A 268 25.51 -9.11 -0.20
C LYS A 268 26.76 -9.99 -0.17
N PHE A 269 27.02 -10.76 -1.22
CA PHE A 269 28.24 -11.55 -1.36
C PHE A 269 29.46 -10.62 -1.46
N ASN A 270 29.30 -9.58 -2.27
CA ASN A 270 30.24 -8.49 -2.50
C ASN A 270 29.47 -7.25 -3.03
N PRO A 271 30.11 -6.11 -3.34
CA PRO A 271 29.42 -4.92 -3.87
C PRO A 271 28.71 -5.12 -5.22
N GLN A 272 29.04 -6.18 -5.95
CA GLN A 272 28.54 -6.46 -7.30
C GLN A 272 27.46 -7.56 -7.35
N HIS A 273 27.33 -8.33 -6.28
CA HIS A 273 26.40 -9.48 -6.24
C HIS A 273 25.58 -9.47 -4.97
N LYS A 274 24.27 -9.42 -5.12
CA LYS A 274 23.28 -9.41 -4.04
C LYS A 274 22.12 -10.34 -4.40
N ILE A 275 21.60 -11.04 -3.42
CA ILE A 275 20.33 -11.74 -3.49
C ILE A 275 19.41 -11.16 -2.44
N SER A 276 18.13 -10.98 -2.77
CA SER A 276 17.11 -10.50 -1.85
C SER A 276 15.84 -11.35 -1.93
N PHE A 277 15.24 -11.53 -0.77
CA PHE A 277 13.95 -12.19 -0.61
C PHE A 277 12.99 -11.25 0.09
N LYS A 278 11.76 -11.18 -0.38
CA LYS A 278 10.66 -10.47 0.27
C LYS A 278 9.45 -11.37 0.36
N GLY A 279 8.81 -11.38 1.50
CA GLY A 279 7.57 -12.11 1.71
C GLY A 279 6.57 -11.25 2.47
N MET A 280 5.30 -11.36 2.09
CA MET A 280 4.19 -10.69 2.77
C MET A 280 3.03 -11.68 2.90
N TYR A 281 2.40 -11.69 4.06
CA TYR A 281 1.20 -12.44 4.36
C TYR A 281 0.18 -11.52 5.01
N ASN A 282 -1.04 -11.49 4.46
CA ASN A 282 -2.16 -10.74 5.01
C ASN A 282 -3.37 -11.67 5.20
N ARG A 283 -4.04 -11.51 6.31
CA ARG A 283 -5.29 -12.21 6.64
C ARG A 283 -6.30 -11.20 7.17
N ARG A 284 -7.51 -11.24 6.62
CA ARG A 284 -8.68 -10.52 7.11
C ARG A 284 -9.78 -11.51 7.47
N SER A 285 -10.37 -11.35 8.64
CA SER A 285 -11.53 -12.07 9.11
C SER A 285 -12.62 -11.08 9.43
N ASP A 286 -13.74 -11.15 8.72
CA ASP A 286 -14.92 -10.32 8.94
C ASP A 286 -16.06 -11.17 9.48
N TRP A 287 -16.41 -10.93 10.73
CA TRP A 287 -17.64 -11.45 11.31
C TRP A 287 -18.76 -10.47 11.08
N GLU A 288 -19.73 -10.84 10.24
CA GLU A 288 -20.82 -9.98 9.80
C GLU A 288 -22.15 -10.42 10.37
N ASN A 289 -22.83 -9.51 11.08
CA ASN A 289 -24.22 -9.61 11.43
C ASN A 289 -25.02 -8.61 10.60
N ARG A 290 -26.09 -9.07 9.94
CA ARG A 290 -26.98 -8.21 9.18
C ARG A 290 -28.41 -8.53 9.54
N TYR A 291 -29.13 -7.53 9.99
CA TYR A 291 -30.57 -7.55 10.15
C TYR A 291 -31.17 -6.74 9.01
N ARG A 292 -32.14 -7.32 8.30
CA ARG A 292 -32.73 -6.71 7.12
C ARG A 292 -34.24 -6.91 7.11
N ILE A 293 -34.96 -5.84 6.79
CA ILE A 293 -36.38 -5.88 6.41
C ILE A 293 -36.43 -5.52 4.92
N SER A 294 -36.96 -6.42 4.10
CA SER A 294 -37.13 -6.24 2.66
C SER A 294 -38.61 -6.16 2.31
N TYR A 295 -38.97 -5.07 1.65
CA TYR A 295 -40.28 -4.91 1.00
C TYR A 295 -40.11 -5.29 -0.47
N LYS A 296 -40.68 -6.45 -0.86
CA LYS A 296 -40.45 -7.05 -2.18
C LYS A 296 -41.66 -6.93 -3.07
N LYS A 297 -41.42 -6.99 -4.40
CA LYS A 297 -42.44 -6.98 -5.46
C LYS A 297 -43.28 -5.71 -5.45
N LEU A 298 -42.65 -4.57 -5.17
CA LEU A 298 -43.31 -3.29 -5.08
C LEU A 298 -43.86 -2.81 -6.44
N ASN A 299 -43.22 -3.21 -7.53
CA ASN A 299 -43.62 -2.91 -8.91
C ASN A 299 -44.65 -3.91 -9.49
N SER A 300 -44.92 -5.02 -8.81
CA SER A 300 -45.81 -6.04 -9.36
C SER A 300 -47.30 -5.73 -9.08
N LYS A 301 -48.09 -5.69 -10.13
CA LYS A 301 -49.56 -5.63 -10.05
C LYS A 301 -50.20 -7.01 -9.91
N ALA A 302 -49.50 -8.05 -10.39
CA ALA A 302 -50.00 -9.44 -10.43
C ALA A 302 -49.63 -10.24 -9.18
N GLU A 303 -48.47 -9.94 -8.55
CA GLU A 303 -47.97 -10.68 -7.41
C GLU A 303 -48.19 -9.90 -6.11
N LYS A 304 -48.48 -10.62 -5.04
CA LYS A 304 -48.67 -10.00 -3.72
C LYS A 304 -47.32 -9.43 -3.23
N GLN A 305 -47.34 -8.19 -2.80
CA GLN A 305 -46.23 -7.60 -2.07
C GLN A 305 -45.94 -8.40 -0.80
N SER A 306 -44.68 -8.52 -0.43
CA SER A 306 -44.28 -9.27 0.75
C SER A 306 -43.24 -8.50 1.56
N ILE A 307 -43.30 -8.66 2.88
CA ILE A 307 -42.30 -8.18 3.81
C ILE A 307 -41.50 -9.39 4.30
N VAL A 308 -40.19 -9.34 4.13
CA VAL A 308 -39.29 -10.42 4.55
C VAL A 308 -38.29 -9.89 5.55
N MET A 309 -38.23 -10.51 6.72
CA MET A 309 -37.18 -10.25 7.73
C MET A 309 -36.12 -11.32 7.60
N GLN A 310 -34.87 -10.87 7.51
CA GLN A 310 -33.72 -11.78 7.32
C GLN A 310 -32.56 -11.37 8.22
N THR A 311 -31.80 -12.38 8.63
CA THR A 311 -30.49 -12.24 9.27
C THR A 311 -29.44 -13.01 8.48
N LYS A 312 -28.17 -12.65 8.56
CA LYS A 312 -27.09 -13.52 8.09
C LYS A 312 -27.02 -14.73 9.03
N ALA A 313 -27.04 -15.93 8.45
CA ALA A 313 -26.85 -17.16 9.20
C ALA A 313 -25.37 -17.53 9.22
N GLY A 314 -24.87 -18.06 10.34
CA GLY A 314 -23.51 -18.54 10.49
C GLY A 314 -23.27 -19.04 11.91
N ALA A 315 -22.22 -19.80 12.08
CA ALA A 315 -21.73 -20.21 13.39
C ALA A 315 -20.63 -19.27 13.83
N SER A 316 -20.82 -18.56 14.91
CA SER A 316 -19.83 -17.67 15.49
C SER A 316 -19.97 -17.59 17.00
N ASP A 317 -19.10 -16.86 17.63
CA ASP A 317 -19.24 -16.39 19.01
C ASP A 317 -20.49 -15.53 19.23
N THR A 318 -21.02 -14.95 18.14
CA THR A 318 -22.32 -14.27 18.12
C THR A 318 -23.30 -15.01 17.23
N LYS A 319 -24.54 -15.23 17.68
CA LYS A 319 -25.59 -15.84 16.87
C LYS A 319 -25.84 -15.04 15.59
N ASN A 320 -26.09 -15.74 14.48
CA ASN A 320 -26.44 -15.16 13.18
C ASN A 320 -25.32 -14.31 12.53
N ALA A 321 -24.06 -14.68 12.73
CA ALA A 321 -22.94 -14.06 12.04
C ALA A 321 -22.43 -14.95 10.90
N ARG A 322 -21.97 -14.31 9.83
CA ARG A 322 -21.22 -14.92 8.73
C ARG A 322 -19.74 -14.57 8.88
N LEU A 323 -18.87 -15.56 8.76
CA LEU A 323 -17.43 -15.32 8.64
C LEU A 323 -17.07 -15.20 7.15
N GLU A 324 -16.43 -14.10 6.81
CA GLU A 324 -15.70 -13.94 5.56
C GLU A 324 -14.21 -13.91 5.88
N LEU A 325 -13.46 -14.86 5.30
CA LEU A 325 -12.03 -14.99 5.48
C LEU A 325 -11.33 -14.77 4.16
N GLN A 326 -10.45 -13.77 4.11
CA GLN A 326 -9.62 -13.48 2.95
C GLN A 326 -8.15 -13.52 3.34
N GLN A 327 -7.32 -14.06 2.45
CA GLN A 327 -5.88 -14.19 2.66
C GLN A 327 -5.14 -13.86 1.37
N THR A 328 -4.04 -13.14 1.51
CA THR A 328 -3.11 -12.89 0.39
C THR A 328 -1.69 -13.20 0.82
N MET A 329 -0.91 -13.77 -0.09
CA MET A 329 0.50 -14.07 0.09
C MET A 329 1.25 -13.60 -1.14
N ASP A 330 2.39 -12.97 -0.91
CA ASP A 330 3.32 -12.58 -1.96
C ASP A 330 4.73 -12.95 -1.54
N TYR A 331 5.49 -13.56 -2.46
CA TYR A 331 6.88 -13.93 -2.24
C TYR A 331 7.69 -13.56 -3.47
N THR A 332 8.73 -12.77 -3.28
CA THR A 332 9.64 -12.32 -4.34
C THR A 332 11.06 -12.72 -4.00
N LEU A 333 11.77 -13.29 -4.96
CA LEU A 333 13.20 -13.59 -4.88
C LEU A 333 13.90 -12.86 -6.03
N ASP A 334 14.77 -11.92 -5.70
CA ASP A 334 15.50 -11.12 -6.67
C ASP A 334 16.99 -11.36 -6.56
N GLY A 335 17.69 -11.29 -7.70
CA GLY A 335 19.14 -11.35 -7.77
C GLY A 335 19.68 -10.18 -8.57
N GLU A 336 20.52 -9.36 -7.95
CA GLU A 336 21.20 -8.26 -8.62
C GLU A 336 22.66 -8.63 -8.81
N HIS A 337 23.11 -8.72 -10.06
CA HIS A 337 24.45 -9.17 -10.41
C HIS A 337 25.10 -8.27 -11.46
N LEU A 338 26.35 -7.85 -11.19
CA LEU A 338 27.15 -7.05 -12.10
C LEU A 338 28.37 -7.86 -12.54
N PHE A 339 28.46 -8.21 -13.82
CA PHE A 339 29.59 -8.92 -14.45
C PHE A 339 30.32 -7.96 -15.40
N GLY A 340 31.32 -7.23 -14.89
CA GLY A 340 31.95 -6.15 -15.65
C GLY A 340 30.97 -5.05 -15.98
N ASN A 341 30.59 -4.88 -17.25
CA ASN A 341 29.61 -3.89 -17.70
C ASN A 341 28.21 -4.49 -17.91
N LEU A 342 28.03 -5.80 -17.69
CA LEU A 342 26.74 -6.48 -17.82
C LEU A 342 26.04 -6.48 -16.47
N LYS A 343 24.87 -5.81 -16.39
CA LYS A 343 23.97 -5.87 -15.26
C LYS A 343 22.88 -6.91 -15.54
N MET A 344 22.64 -7.78 -14.58
CA MET A 344 21.56 -8.77 -14.58
C MET A 344 20.74 -8.57 -13.29
N ASP A 345 19.46 -8.44 -13.46
CA ASP A 345 18.46 -8.36 -12.38
C ASP A 345 17.51 -9.54 -12.48
#